data_ecb3b5fd1be6383eec0065cc0554c500
#
_entry.id   ecb3b5fd1be6383eec0065cc0554c500
#
_cell.length_a   1.000
_cell.length_b   1.000
_cell.length_c   1.000
_cell.angle_alpha   90.00
_cell.angle_beta   90.00
_cell.angle_gamma   90.00
#
_symmetry.space_group_name_H-M   'P 1'
#
loop_
_entity.id
_entity.type
_entity.pdbx_description
1 polymer ?
#
loop_
_entity_poly.entity_id
_entity_poly.type
_entity_poly.pdbx_seq_one_letter_code
_entity_poly.pdbx_strand_id
1 'polypeptide(L)'
;MSHQSDAEYGRIESMLAEIEILVRVESPTDDLAACRNVVATASDIAAKVLGTPAQIQEVQGRPVFWWGAKQPKVILLAHLDTVWPHNSFSPLWSVEGNVARGPGIFDMKAGFIQALFALKGIEGSVALVATTDEETGSATSKAFIKEISSKAQAVLVLEASLDGKVKTGRKGTAMYQINIHGRASHAGLEPEKGINATVEIARIILALKALESTEHGTTVVPTMLRSGNTTNTVPDLATLDVDIRSFSMKELERVEVAIKSFIPENTEARIVVTGGFNRPPLETSATLELYERAEKVAKSIGMPALGHTSVGGASDGNFAAAAGAKVLDGLGAVGGGAHAASEWIDISRLEERSALLHALIKDLLDD
;
A
#
# COMPACT_ATOMS: atom_id res chain seq x y z
N MET A 1 -38.15 -9.18 14.02
CA MET A 1 -37.22 -8.05 13.73
C MET A 1 -36.28 -7.69 14.88
N SER A 2 -36.60 -7.94 16.18
CA SER A 2 -35.77 -7.54 17.33
C SER A 2 -34.52 -8.41 17.57
N HIS A 3 -34.61 -9.74 17.37
CA HIS A 3 -33.49 -10.64 17.65
C HIS A 3 -32.30 -10.53 16.68
N GLN A 4 -32.54 -10.08 15.44
CA GLN A 4 -31.45 -9.88 14.46
C GLN A 4 -30.66 -8.59 14.73
N SER A 5 -31.34 -7.54 15.20
CA SER A 5 -30.72 -6.27 15.58
C SER A 5 -29.83 -6.38 16.83
N ASP A 6 -30.23 -7.17 17.82
CA ASP A 6 -29.46 -7.32 19.08
C ASP A 6 -28.18 -8.14 18.86
N ALA A 7 -28.22 -9.18 17.99
CA ALA A 7 -27.06 -9.97 17.63
C ALA A 7 -26.05 -9.17 16.77
N GLU A 8 -26.55 -8.32 15.89
CA GLU A 8 -25.77 -7.43 15.03
C GLU A 8 -25.08 -6.33 15.85
N TYR A 9 -25.78 -5.72 16.80
CA TYR A 9 -25.20 -4.74 17.73
C TYR A 9 -24.08 -5.34 18.57
N GLY A 10 -24.27 -6.53 19.15
CA GLY A 10 -23.24 -7.24 19.92
C GLY A 10 -22.02 -7.62 19.10
N ARG A 11 -22.15 -7.77 17.75
CA ARG A 11 -21.03 -8.06 16.86
C ARG A 11 -20.21 -6.82 16.55
N ILE A 12 -20.84 -5.66 16.32
CA ILE A 12 -20.15 -4.38 16.13
C ILE A 12 -19.36 -4.00 17.37
N GLU A 13 -19.97 -4.07 18.55
CA GLU A 13 -19.30 -3.80 19.83
C GLU A 13 -18.08 -4.71 20.04
N SER A 14 -18.23 -6.00 19.70
CA SER A 14 -17.12 -6.95 19.80
C SER A 14 -15.98 -6.60 18.82
N MET A 15 -16.29 -6.25 17.58
CA MET A 15 -15.27 -5.80 16.61
C MET A 15 -14.58 -4.54 17.08
N LEU A 16 -15.35 -3.56 17.56
CA LEU A 16 -14.81 -2.28 18.02
C LEU A 16 -13.85 -2.45 19.23
N ALA A 17 -14.19 -3.36 20.16
CA ALA A 17 -13.31 -3.67 21.29
C ALA A 17 -11.98 -4.30 20.84
N GLU A 18 -11.99 -5.20 19.85
CA GLU A 18 -10.76 -5.79 19.33
C GLU A 18 -9.95 -4.79 18.49
N ILE A 19 -10.62 -3.89 17.76
CA ILE A 19 -9.95 -2.78 17.05
C ILE A 19 -9.25 -1.87 18.07
N GLU A 20 -9.90 -1.49 19.16
CA GLU A 20 -9.29 -0.67 20.23
C GLU A 20 -8.03 -1.32 20.78
N ILE A 21 -8.09 -2.61 21.12
CA ILE A 21 -6.93 -3.36 21.64
C ILE A 21 -5.76 -3.28 20.63
N LEU A 22 -6.02 -3.54 19.36
CA LEU A 22 -4.98 -3.56 18.34
C LEU A 22 -4.43 -2.16 18.02
N VAL A 23 -5.28 -1.13 18.03
CA VAL A 23 -4.89 0.27 17.79
C VAL A 23 -4.00 0.81 18.92
N ARG A 24 -4.30 0.46 20.18
CA ARG A 24 -3.50 0.87 21.35
C ARG A 24 -2.10 0.25 21.35
N VAL A 25 -1.84 -0.79 20.56
CA VAL A 25 -0.50 -1.30 20.31
C VAL A 25 0.10 -0.51 19.15
N GLU A 26 0.90 0.51 19.50
CA GLU A 26 1.63 1.29 18.48
C GLU A 26 2.64 0.39 17.76
N SER A 27 2.71 0.51 16.46
CA SER A 27 3.49 -0.39 15.58
C SER A 27 4.20 0.36 14.46
N PRO A 28 5.06 1.36 14.77
CA PRO A 28 5.86 2.01 13.73
C PRO A 28 6.73 0.98 13.00
N THR A 29 6.76 1.08 11.68
CA THR A 29 7.46 0.10 10.81
C THR A 29 8.93 -0.05 11.19
N ASP A 30 9.59 1.03 11.60
CA ASP A 30 11.04 1.02 11.91
C ASP A 30 11.35 0.36 13.27
N ASP A 31 10.36 0.13 14.13
CA ASP A 31 10.53 -0.57 15.41
C ASP A 31 10.13 -2.04 15.30
N LEU A 32 11.13 -2.89 15.14
CA LEU A 32 10.94 -4.33 15.03
C LEU A 32 10.32 -4.96 16.29
N ALA A 33 10.60 -4.42 17.48
CA ALA A 33 10.01 -4.91 18.73
C ALA A 33 8.52 -4.56 18.79
N ALA A 34 8.14 -3.36 18.37
CA ALA A 34 6.74 -2.95 18.24
C ALA A 34 6.00 -3.80 17.19
N CYS A 35 6.64 -4.10 16.06
CA CYS A 35 6.09 -5.01 15.05
C CYS A 35 5.86 -6.43 15.60
N ARG A 36 6.78 -6.96 16.42
CA ARG A 36 6.57 -8.25 17.09
C ARG A 36 5.41 -8.21 18.09
N ASN A 37 5.28 -7.13 18.82
CA ASN A 37 4.22 -6.95 19.81
C ASN A 37 2.84 -6.88 19.14
N VAL A 38 2.67 -6.12 18.05
CA VAL A 38 1.38 -6.02 17.36
C VAL A 38 0.98 -7.36 16.73
N VAL A 39 1.94 -8.12 16.17
CA VAL A 39 1.66 -9.45 15.60
C VAL A 39 1.27 -10.46 16.69
N ALA A 40 1.92 -10.42 17.85
CA ALA A 40 1.54 -11.25 19.00
C ALA A 40 0.13 -10.91 19.50
N THR A 41 -0.18 -9.63 19.67
CA THR A 41 -1.53 -9.15 20.04
C THR A 41 -2.58 -9.59 19.00
N ALA A 42 -2.28 -9.45 17.72
CA ALA A 42 -3.16 -9.91 16.64
C ALA A 42 -3.41 -11.44 16.70
N SER A 43 -2.39 -12.23 17.08
CA SER A 43 -2.53 -13.68 17.29
C SER A 43 -3.43 -14.02 18.49
N ASP A 44 -3.33 -13.27 19.59
CA ASP A 44 -4.21 -13.44 20.75
C ASP A 44 -5.66 -13.10 20.41
N ILE A 45 -5.88 -12.04 19.63
CA ILE A 45 -7.21 -11.69 19.11
C ILE A 45 -7.74 -12.80 18.20
N ALA A 46 -6.91 -13.35 17.31
CA ALA A 46 -7.30 -14.47 16.45
C ALA A 46 -7.70 -15.70 17.28
N ALA A 47 -6.95 -16.04 18.32
CA ALA A 47 -7.29 -17.12 19.26
C ALA A 47 -8.66 -16.90 19.90
N LYS A 48 -8.96 -15.68 20.33
CA LYS A 48 -10.25 -15.31 20.93
C LYS A 48 -11.40 -15.36 19.93
N VAL A 49 -11.21 -14.85 18.72
CA VAL A 49 -12.28 -14.71 17.71
C VAL A 49 -12.51 -16.01 16.94
N LEU A 50 -11.45 -16.74 16.60
CA LEU A 50 -11.48 -17.92 15.72
C LEU A 50 -11.24 -19.25 16.47
N GLY A 51 -10.91 -19.19 17.78
CA GLY A 51 -10.65 -20.37 18.59
C GLY A 51 -9.24 -20.95 18.45
N THR A 52 -8.41 -20.40 17.57
CA THR A 52 -7.02 -20.85 17.34
C THR A 52 -6.11 -19.66 17.11
N PRO A 53 -4.90 -19.65 17.74
CA PRO A 53 -3.92 -18.59 17.50
C PRO A 53 -3.34 -18.67 16.09
N ALA A 54 -2.77 -17.56 15.65
CA ALA A 54 -1.99 -17.52 14.42
C ALA A 54 -0.61 -18.17 14.60
N GLN A 55 -0.01 -18.56 13.49
CA GLN A 55 1.42 -18.86 13.40
C GLN A 55 2.17 -17.54 13.14
N ILE A 56 3.17 -17.25 13.94
CA ILE A 56 4.06 -16.11 13.71
C ILE A 56 5.26 -16.63 12.92
N GLN A 57 5.41 -16.18 11.69
CA GLN A 57 6.52 -16.53 10.81
C GLN A 57 7.56 -15.40 10.84
N GLU A 58 8.82 -15.73 10.57
CA GLU A 58 9.88 -14.75 10.37
C GLU A 58 10.26 -14.69 8.89
N VAL A 59 10.08 -13.52 8.27
CA VAL A 59 10.45 -13.26 6.87
C VAL A 59 11.55 -12.20 6.85
N GLN A 60 12.77 -12.61 6.54
CA GLN A 60 13.97 -11.75 6.56
C GLN A 60 14.13 -10.97 7.88
N GLY A 61 13.82 -11.61 9.02
CA GLY A 61 13.92 -11.03 10.35
C GLY A 61 12.71 -10.20 10.80
N ARG A 62 11.66 -10.10 9.98
CA ARG A 62 10.40 -9.42 10.35
C ARG A 62 9.28 -10.41 10.66
N PRO A 63 8.46 -10.15 11.67
CA PRO A 63 7.33 -11.01 12.00
C PRO A 63 6.21 -10.84 10.97
N VAL A 64 5.62 -11.98 10.60
CA VAL A 64 4.45 -12.07 9.74
C VAL A 64 3.40 -12.90 10.45
N PHE A 65 2.19 -12.37 10.53
CA PHE A 65 1.02 -13.09 10.99
C PHE A 65 0.52 -14.05 9.91
N TRP A 66 0.29 -15.32 10.29
CA TRP A 66 -0.31 -16.32 9.41
C TRP A 66 -1.36 -17.13 10.14
N TRP A 67 -2.60 -17.06 9.71
CA TRP A 67 -3.68 -17.89 10.20
C TRP A 67 -4.33 -18.64 9.04
N GLY A 68 -4.65 -19.94 9.23
CA GLY A 68 -5.40 -20.76 8.27
C GLY A 68 -4.53 -21.74 7.47
N ALA A 69 -4.92 -22.03 6.24
CA ALA A 69 -4.32 -23.07 5.40
C ALA A 69 -2.86 -22.75 5.03
N LYS A 70 -2.00 -23.77 4.96
CA LYS A 70 -0.60 -23.62 4.52
C LYS A 70 -0.46 -23.36 3.01
N GLN A 71 -1.41 -23.83 2.22
CA GLN A 71 -1.49 -23.60 0.77
C GLN A 71 -2.92 -23.13 0.45
N PRO A 72 -3.21 -21.84 0.69
CA PRO A 72 -4.54 -21.31 0.55
C PRO A 72 -4.93 -21.10 -0.92
N LYS A 73 -6.19 -21.40 -1.25
CA LYS A 73 -6.82 -20.95 -2.49
C LYS A 73 -7.13 -19.45 -2.43
N VAL A 74 -7.57 -18.97 -1.26
CA VAL A 74 -7.92 -17.58 -1.02
C VAL A 74 -7.01 -17.02 0.07
N ILE A 75 -6.37 -15.89 -0.22
CA ILE A 75 -5.54 -15.14 0.74
C ILE A 75 -6.23 -13.82 1.06
N LEU A 76 -6.41 -13.55 2.36
CA LEU A 76 -6.70 -12.22 2.87
C LEU A 76 -5.36 -11.59 3.23
N LEU A 77 -5.02 -10.47 2.60
CA LEU A 77 -3.72 -9.81 2.76
C LEU A 77 -3.88 -8.48 3.48
N ALA A 78 -3.10 -8.29 4.54
CA ALA A 78 -3.07 -7.10 5.38
C ALA A 78 -1.66 -6.70 5.76
N HIS A 79 -1.53 -5.55 6.44
CA HIS A 79 -0.36 -5.17 7.21
C HIS A 79 -0.76 -4.71 8.62
N LEU A 80 0.18 -4.75 9.56
CA LEU A 80 -0.02 -4.38 10.96
C LEU A 80 0.94 -3.27 11.42
N ASP A 81 1.92 -2.90 10.61
CA ASP A 81 2.75 -1.71 10.82
C ASP A 81 1.98 -0.43 10.49
N THR A 82 2.49 0.69 10.94
CA THR A 82 1.93 2.02 10.70
C THR A 82 3.04 3.04 10.48
N VAL A 83 2.70 4.16 9.80
CA VAL A 83 3.60 5.31 9.65
C VAL A 83 3.83 6.09 10.94
N TRP A 84 3.06 5.82 12.00
CA TRP A 84 3.03 6.63 13.22
C TRP A 84 4.20 6.31 14.13
N PRO A 85 5.11 7.28 14.42
CA PRO A 85 6.08 7.12 15.49
C PRO A 85 5.39 6.97 16.85
N HIS A 86 6.07 6.33 17.79
CA HIS A 86 5.55 6.20 19.16
C HIS A 86 5.16 7.56 19.75
N ASN A 87 4.03 7.61 20.42
CA ASN A 87 3.48 8.80 21.11
C ASN A 87 3.19 10.00 20.19
N SER A 88 3.15 9.81 18.85
CA SER A 88 2.87 10.88 17.90
C SER A 88 1.38 11.12 17.65
N PHE A 89 0.52 10.16 18.01
CA PHE A 89 -0.94 10.25 17.85
C PHE A 89 -1.61 10.42 19.24
N SER A 90 -2.44 11.45 19.40
CA SER A 90 -3.09 11.75 20.69
C SER A 90 -4.51 12.27 20.52
N PRO A 91 -5.52 11.68 21.22
CA PRO A 91 -5.40 10.47 22.01
C PRO A 91 -5.23 9.22 21.15
N LEU A 92 -4.61 8.17 21.69
CA LEU A 92 -4.44 6.90 20.94
C LEU A 92 -5.77 6.24 20.56
N TRP A 93 -6.85 6.58 21.26
CA TRP A 93 -8.18 6.07 20.98
C TRP A 93 -9.24 7.06 21.40
N SER A 94 -10.21 7.30 20.53
CA SER A 94 -11.43 8.03 20.85
C SER A 94 -12.59 7.55 20.03
N VAL A 95 -13.80 7.62 20.59
CA VAL A 95 -15.07 7.33 19.91
C VAL A 95 -16.00 8.49 20.13
N GLU A 96 -16.57 9.01 19.05
CA GLU A 96 -17.58 10.07 19.05
C GLU A 96 -18.69 9.71 18.04
N GLY A 97 -19.85 9.36 18.57
CA GLY A 97 -20.95 8.81 17.75
C GLY A 97 -20.51 7.57 16.98
N ASN A 98 -20.63 7.59 15.66
CA ASN A 98 -20.21 6.49 14.78
C ASN A 98 -18.74 6.60 14.31
N VAL A 99 -17.96 7.50 14.86
CA VAL A 99 -16.57 7.73 14.46
C VAL A 99 -15.62 7.23 15.52
N ALA A 100 -14.75 6.27 15.20
CA ALA A 100 -13.60 5.88 16.01
C ALA A 100 -12.31 6.40 15.36
N ARG A 101 -11.35 6.85 16.21
CA ARG A 101 -10.07 7.42 15.80
C ARG A 101 -8.91 6.74 16.52
N GLY A 102 -7.79 6.61 15.82
CA GLY A 102 -6.55 6.08 16.39
C GLY A 102 -5.51 5.80 15.32
N PRO A 103 -4.23 5.59 15.68
CA PRO A 103 -3.15 5.37 14.71
C PRO A 103 -3.29 4.04 13.98
N GLY A 104 -3.32 4.09 12.65
CA GLY A 104 -3.48 2.91 11.80
C GLY A 104 -4.86 2.25 11.91
N ILE A 105 -5.87 2.95 12.46
CA ILE A 105 -7.22 2.40 12.57
C ILE A 105 -7.85 2.18 11.20
N PHE A 106 -7.66 3.13 10.27
CA PHE A 106 -8.16 3.08 8.91
C PHE A 106 -7.19 2.34 8.00
N ASP A 107 -5.89 2.56 8.20
CA ASP A 107 -4.80 1.97 7.44
C ASP A 107 -3.90 1.09 8.34
N MET A 108 -4.20 -0.25 8.55
CA MET A 108 -5.43 -0.90 8.12
C MET A 108 -5.96 -1.87 9.19
N LYS A 109 -5.69 -1.54 10.52
CA LYS A 109 -6.01 -2.42 11.66
C LYS A 109 -7.50 -2.80 11.73
N ALA A 110 -8.42 -1.88 11.40
CA ALA A 110 -9.84 -2.21 11.36
C ALA A 110 -10.18 -3.21 10.26
N GLY A 111 -9.57 -3.09 9.07
CA GLY A 111 -9.72 -4.07 7.99
C GLY A 111 -9.26 -5.48 8.41
N PHE A 112 -8.15 -5.57 9.15
CA PHE A 112 -7.66 -6.82 9.70
C PHE A 112 -8.66 -7.45 10.68
N ILE A 113 -9.23 -6.68 11.61
CA ILE A 113 -10.25 -7.18 12.56
C ILE A 113 -11.54 -7.59 11.83
N GLN A 114 -12.00 -6.81 10.86
CA GLN A 114 -13.14 -7.20 10.01
C GLN A 114 -12.94 -8.57 9.36
N ALA A 115 -11.72 -8.86 8.89
CA ALA A 115 -11.38 -10.15 8.28
C ALA A 115 -11.41 -11.29 9.31
N LEU A 116 -10.91 -11.09 10.53
CA LEU A 116 -11.02 -12.10 11.59
C LEU A 116 -12.49 -12.48 11.86
N PHE A 117 -13.36 -11.48 11.93
CA PHE A 117 -14.80 -11.75 12.13
C PHE A 117 -15.47 -12.35 10.89
N ALA A 118 -14.99 -12.03 9.69
CA ALA A 118 -15.46 -12.63 8.45
C ALA A 118 -15.07 -14.11 8.34
N LEU A 119 -13.95 -14.52 8.91
CA LEU A 119 -13.47 -15.91 8.91
C LEU A 119 -14.18 -16.83 9.88
N LYS A 120 -15.02 -16.32 10.80
CA LYS A 120 -15.79 -17.16 11.73
C LYS A 120 -16.69 -18.13 10.97
N GLY A 121 -16.52 -19.44 11.21
CA GLY A 121 -17.31 -20.49 10.58
C GLY A 121 -16.95 -20.74 9.10
N ILE A 122 -15.88 -20.15 8.58
CA ILE A 122 -15.34 -20.51 7.27
C ILE A 122 -14.50 -21.76 7.42
N GLU A 123 -14.86 -22.79 6.64
CA GLU A 123 -14.09 -24.00 6.44
C GLU A 123 -13.51 -23.99 5.03
N GLY A 124 -12.26 -24.42 4.85
CA GLY A 124 -11.65 -24.52 3.53
C GLY A 124 -10.24 -23.95 3.42
N SER A 125 -9.79 -23.81 2.18
CA SER A 125 -8.41 -23.43 1.86
C SER A 125 -8.23 -21.90 1.82
N VAL A 126 -8.35 -21.27 2.98
CA VAL A 126 -8.18 -19.81 3.17
C VAL A 126 -7.08 -19.52 4.17
N ALA A 127 -6.37 -18.42 4.00
CA ALA A 127 -5.46 -17.86 4.98
C ALA A 127 -5.64 -16.34 5.12
N LEU A 128 -5.42 -15.84 6.35
CA LEU A 128 -5.21 -14.43 6.65
C LEU A 128 -3.72 -14.23 6.93
N VAL A 129 -3.11 -13.34 6.17
CA VAL A 129 -1.68 -13.01 6.23
C VAL A 129 -1.54 -11.53 6.48
N ALA A 130 -0.70 -11.14 7.47
CA ALA A 130 -0.39 -9.73 7.69
C ALA A 130 1.11 -9.51 7.84
N THR A 131 1.64 -8.56 7.07
CA THR A 131 3.05 -8.14 7.05
C THR A 131 3.30 -7.01 8.05
N THR A 132 4.56 -6.58 8.19
CA THR A 132 4.95 -5.49 9.10
C THR A 132 5.96 -4.52 8.49
N ASP A 133 5.97 -4.37 7.15
CA ASP A 133 6.85 -3.44 6.43
C ASP A 133 6.18 -2.79 5.20
N GLU A 134 4.84 -2.80 5.15
CA GLU A 134 4.08 -2.24 4.04
C GLU A 134 4.36 -0.75 3.88
N GLU A 135 4.32 -0.01 4.97
CA GLU A 135 4.42 1.46 5.04
C GLU A 135 5.78 2.01 4.58
N THR A 136 6.79 1.14 4.49
CA THR A 136 8.12 1.48 3.96
C THR A 136 8.44 0.78 2.63
N GLY A 137 7.43 0.20 1.98
CA GLY A 137 7.54 -0.36 0.63
C GLY A 137 7.84 -1.84 0.57
N SER A 138 7.57 -2.61 1.64
CA SER A 138 7.62 -4.08 1.72
C SER A 138 8.98 -4.65 1.31
N ALA A 139 10.07 -3.99 1.71
CA ALA A 139 11.41 -4.36 1.27
C ALA A 139 11.76 -5.81 1.62
N THR A 140 11.28 -6.31 2.77
CA THR A 140 11.51 -7.67 3.25
C THR A 140 10.40 -8.63 2.83
N SER A 141 9.13 -8.20 2.85
CA SER A 141 7.97 -9.07 2.61
C SER A 141 7.60 -9.26 1.14
N LYS A 142 8.02 -8.38 0.22
CA LYS A 142 7.61 -8.43 -1.21
C LYS A 142 7.86 -9.76 -1.92
N ALA A 143 8.99 -10.43 -1.63
CA ALA A 143 9.29 -11.72 -2.24
C ALA A 143 8.37 -12.83 -1.69
N PHE A 144 8.11 -12.80 -0.39
CA PHE A 144 7.17 -13.69 0.28
C PHE A 144 5.74 -13.50 -0.22
N ILE A 145 5.26 -12.24 -0.32
CA ILE A 145 3.93 -11.92 -0.87
C ILE A 145 3.78 -12.48 -2.29
N LYS A 146 4.76 -12.27 -3.16
CA LYS A 146 4.75 -12.80 -4.52
C LYS A 146 4.69 -14.33 -4.52
N GLU A 147 5.48 -14.98 -3.67
CA GLU A 147 5.52 -16.45 -3.60
C GLU A 147 4.16 -17.04 -3.19
N ILE A 148 3.55 -16.55 -2.10
CA ILE A 148 2.27 -17.07 -1.63
C ILE A 148 1.14 -16.76 -2.60
N SER A 149 1.13 -15.55 -3.18
CA SER A 149 0.11 -15.09 -4.10
C SER A 149 0.12 -15.86 -5.44
N SER A 150 1.29 -16.24 -5.94
CA SER A 150 1.40 -16.99 -7.20
C SER A 150 0.72 -18.36 -7.19
N LYS A 151 0.41 -18.89 -6.02
CA LYS A 151 -0.24 -20.19 -5.79
C LYS A 151 -1.71 -20.06 -5.43
N ALA A 152 -2.18 -18.84 -5.16
CA ALA A 152 -3.55 -18.56 -4.77
C ALA A 152 -4.44 -18.29 -6.00
N GLN A 153 -5.72 -18.65 -5.91
CA GLN A 153 -6.74 -18.31 -6.92
C GLN A 153 -7.17 -16.84 -6.79
N ALA A 154 -7.25 -16.35 -5.55
CA ALA A 154 -7.65 -14.99 -5.25
C ALA A 154 -6.88 -14.41 -4.06
N VAL A 155 -6.56 -13.11 -4.14
CA VAL A 155 -6.00 -12.32 -3.05
C VAL A 155 -6.94 -11.14 -2.75
N LEU A 156 -7.47 -11.11 -1.54
CA LEU A 156 -8.38 -10.09 -1.03
C LEU A 156 -7.58 -9.16 -0.12
N VAL A 157 -7.34 -7.93 -0.56
CA VAL A 157 -6.51 -6.97 0.16
C VAL A 157 -7.37 -6.11 1.06
N LEU A 158 -7.02 -6.09 2.36
CA LEU A 158 -7.82 -5.49 3.42
C LEU A 158 -7.52 -4.02 3.66
N GLU A 159 -6.87 -3.38 2.70
CA GLU A 159 -6.68 -1.94 2.66
C GLU A 159 -8.01 -1.21 2.78
N ALA A 160 -7.96 -0.01 3.33
CA ALA A 160 -9.11 0.85 3.47
C ALA A 160 -9.84 1.07 2.14
N SER A 161 -11.16 1.18 2.18
CA SER A 161 -11.97 1.56 1.01
C SER A 161 -11.82 3.06 0.69
N LEU A 162 -12.21 3.49 -0.49
CA LEU A 162 -12.38 4.91 -0.80
C LEU A 162 -13.88 5.23 -0.89
N ASP A 163 -14.41 5.92 0.11
CA ASP A 163 -15.85 6.21 0.23
C ASP A 163 -16.72 4.94 0.12
N GLY A 164 -16.26 3.83 0.70
CA GLY A 164 -16.91 2.52 0.64
C GLY A 164 -16.68 1.74 -0.65
N LYS A 165 -16.06 2.35 -1.68
CA LYS A 165 -15.73 1.70 -2.95
C LYS A 165 -14.47 0.84 -2.81
N VAL A 166 -14.45 -0.30 -3.49
CA VAL A 166 -13.25 -1.13 -3.62
C VAL A 166 -12.27 -0.53 -4.63
N LYS A 167 -11.02 -0.94 -4.56
CA LYS A 167 -9.95 -0.45 -5.42
C LYS A 167 -9.66 -1.46 -6.51
N THR A 168 -9.93 -1.09 -7.76
CA THR A 168 -9.67 -1.90 -8.96
C THR A 168 -8.45 -1.47 -9.75
N GLY A 169 -7.70 -0.49 -9.24
CA GLY A 169 -6.45 -0.04 -9.82
C GLY A 169 -5.62 0.73 -8.80
N ARG A 170 -4.31 0.47 -8.80
CA ARG A 170 -3.32 1.24 -8.05
C ARG A 170 -2.15 1.56 -8.93
N LYS A 171 -1.60 2.78 -8.81
CA LYS A 171 -0.38 3.10 -9.55
C LYS A 171 0.78 2.24 -9.05
N GLY A 172 1.60 1.80 -9.98
CA GLY A 172 2.96 1.36 -9.70
C GLY A 172 3.86 2.56 -9.49
N THR A 173 5.01 2.33 -8.88
CA THR A 173 6.00 3.36 -8.54
C THR A 173 7.38 2.98 -9.03
N ALA A 174 8.11 3.98 -9.52
CA ALA A 174 9.53 3.87 -9.81
C ALA A 174 10.24 5.13 -9.28
N MET A 175 11.43 4.94 -8.76
CA MET A 175 12.26 6.03 -8.24
C MET A 175 13.61 6.02 -8.91
N TYR A 176 14.03 7.16 -9.42
CA TYR A 176 15.32 7.32 -10.05
C TYR A 176 16.07 8.49 -9.44
N GLN A 177 17.40 8.34 -9.37
CA GLN A 177 18.32 9.43 -9.10
C GLN A 177 19.16 9.67 -10.34
N ILE A 178 19.17 10.91 -10.81
CA ILE A 178 19.95 11.36 -11.97
C ILE A 178 21.08 12.23 -11.47
N ASN A 179 22.31 11.80 -11.69
CA ASN A 179 23.51 12.52 -11.32
C ASN A 179 24.20 13.06 -12.59
N ILE A 180 24.45 14.35 -12.62
CA ILE A 180 25.21 15.02 -13.68
C ILE A 180 26.60 15.33 -13.15
N HIS A 181 27.61 14.84 -13.85
CA HIS A 181 29.01 15.16 -13.60
C HIS A 181 29.49 16.09 -14.71
N GLY A 182 29.80 17.31 -14.36
CA GLY A 182 30.40 18.33 -15.21
C GLY A 182 31.86 18.62 -14.82
N ARG A 183 32.25 19.89 -14.90
CA ARG A 183 33.57 20.35 -14.53
C ARG A 183 33.51 21.74 -13.89
N ALA A 184 34.12 21.90 -12.71
CA ALA A 184 34.21 23.17 -12.03
C ALA A 184 35.14 24.15 -12.75
N SER A 185 34.81 25.44 -12.70
CA SER A 185 35.68 26.54 -13.07
C SER A 185 35.26 27.82 -12.34
N HIS A 186 36.08 28.85 -12.36
CA HIS A 186 35.72 30.14 -11.76
C HIS A 186 34.67 30.86 -12.62
N ALA A 187 33.46 31.09 -12.06
CA ALA A 187 32.32 31.62 -12.79
C ALA A 187 32.54 33.02 -13.45
N GLY A 188 33.45 33.81 -12.90
CA GLY A 188 33.75 35.14 -13.42
C GLY A 188 35.06 35.28 -14.20
N LEU A 189 35.97 34.30 -14.11
CA LEU A 189 37.28 34.35 -14.79
C LEU A 189 37.33 33.45 -16.03
N GLU A 190 36.86 32.22 -15.91
CA GLU A 190 36.99 31.20 -16.96
C GLU A 190 35.73 30.31 -17.05
N PRO A 191 34.52 30.91 -17.13
CA PRO A 191 33.28 30.11 -17.17
C PRO A 191 33.22 29.16 -18.34
N GLU A 192 33.85 29.46 -19.46
CA GLU A 192 33.93 28.63 -20.67
C GLU A 192 34.73 27.33 -20.49
N LYS A 193 35.61 27.28 -19.47
CA LYS A 193 36.34 26.05 -19.12
C LYS A 193 35.52 25.10 -18.26
N GLY A 194 34.42 25.60 -17.69
CA GLY A 194 33.50 24.80 -16.90
C GLY A 194 32.51 24.01 -17.74
N ILE A 195 31.92 23.01 -17.12
CA ILE A 195 30.77 22.27 -17.63
C ILE A 195 29.70 22.34 -16.56
N ASN A 196 28.67 23.13 -16.80
CA ASN A 196 27.69 23.52 -15.78
C ASN A 196 26.62 22.39 -15.58
N ALA A 197 26.79 21.61 -14.52
CA ALA A 197 25.86 20.54 -14.16
C ALA A 197 24.44 21.05 -13.84
N THR A 198 24.30 22.32 -13.35
CA THR A 198 22.98 22.93 -13.10
C THR A 198 22.21 23.18 -14.40
N VAL A 199 22.88 23.61 -15.46
CA VAL A 199 22.24 23.85 -16.76
C VAL A 199 21.80 22.51 -17.38
N GLU A 200 22.66 21.50 -17.32
CA GLU A 200 22.33 20.16 -17.84
C GLU A 200 21.13 19.54 -17.09
N ILE A 201 21.08 19.60 -15.74
CA ILE A 201 19.97 19.04 -14.98
C ILE A 201 18.66 19.82 -15.19
N ALA A 202 18.73 21.14 -15.37
CA ALA A 202 17.55 21.96 -15.67
C ALA A 202 16.90 21.54 -16.99
N ARG A 203 17.70 21.23 -18.01
CA ARG A 203 17.23 20.72 -19.30
C ARG A 203 16.56 19.34 -19.14
N ILE A 204 17.15 18.46 -18.33
CA ILE A 204 16.57 17.14 -18.05
C ILE A 204 15.23 17.29 -17.31
N ILE A 205 15.10 18.19 -16.34
CA ILE A 205 13.84 18.46 -15.65
C ILE A 205 12.72 18.82 -16.65
N LEU A 206 13.01 19.69 -17.61
CA LEU A 206 12.02 20.06 -18.63
C LEU A 206 11.65 18.87 -19.54
N ALA A 207 12.65 18.04 -19.90
CA ALA A 207 12.40 16.84 -20.68
C ALA A 207 11.59 15.78 -19.91
N LEU A 208 11.82 15.61 -18.62
CA LEU A 208 11.06 14.73 -17.75
C LEU A 208 9.57 15.09 -17.73
N LYS A 209 9.25 16.38 -17.68
CA LYS A 209 7.86 16.86 -17.70
C LYS A 209 7.10 16.43 -18.95
N ALA A 210 7.79 16.35 -20.09
CA ALA A 210 7.20 15.89 -21.35
C ALA A 210 6.91 14.39 -21.39
N LEU A 211 7.39 13.61 -20.42
CA LEU A 211 7.13 12.17 -20.33
C LEU A 211 5.81 11.85 -19.61
N GLU A 212 5.18 12.81 -18.95
CA GLU A 212 3.87 12.62 -18.32
C GLU A 212 2.80 12.26 -19.35
N SER A 213 1.83 11.45 -18.93
CA SER A 213 0.66 11.08 -19.74
C SER A 213 -0.60 11.11 -18.90
N THR A 214 -1.48 12.07 -19.17
CA THR A 214 -2.77 12.18 -18.50
C THR A 214 -3.68 10.99 -18.85
N GLU A 215 -3.62 10.52 -20.11
CA GLU A 215 -4.40 9.39 -20.61
C GLU A 215 -4.12 8.10 -19.82
N HIS A 216 -2.84 7.86 -19.48
CA HIS A 216 -2.41 6.68 -18.73
C HIS A 216 -2.22 6.95 -17.23
N GLY A 217 -2.55 8.16 -16.77
CA GLY A 217 -2.35 8.59 -15.40
C GLY A 217 -0.88 8.59 -14.98
N THR A 218 0.05 8.72 -15.94
CA THR A 218 1.49 8.72 -15.69
C THR A 218 1.94 10.09 -15.18
N THR A 219 2.54 10.11 -14.00
CA THR A 219 3.18 11.29 -13.40
C THR A 219 4.68 11.09 -13.31
N VAL A 220 5.45 12.15 -13.60
CA VAL A 220 6.91 12.17 -13.52
C VAL A 220 7.29 13.43 -12.75
N VAL A 221 7.60 13.27 -11.46
CA VAL A 221 7.77 14.38 -10.56
C VAL A 221 9.23 14.47 -10.10
N PRO A 222 10.00 15.49 -10.54
CA PRO A 222 11.25 15.86 -9.90
C PRO A 222 10.98 16.28 -8.44
N THR A 223 11.59 15.59 -7.47
CA THR A 223 11.26 15.77 -6.05
C THR A 223 12.35 16.50 -5.28
N MET A 224 13.61 16.11 -5.46
CA MET A 224 14.74 16.77 -4.78
C MET A 224 15.83 17.12 -5.78
N LEU A 225 16.29 18.38 -5.72
CA LEU A 225 17.39 18.87 -6.56
C LEU A 225 18.49 19.47 -5.66
N ARG A 226 19.72 19.05 -5.90
CA ARG A 226 20.91 19.63 -5.29
C ARG A 226 21.93 19.94 -6.37
N SER A 227 22.50 21.16 -6.35
CA SER A 227 23.55 21.54 -7.29
C SER A 227 24.36 22.71 -6.77
N GLY A 228 25.69 22.65 -7.00
CA GLY A 228 26.64 23.69 -6.61
C GLY A 228 26.87 23.79 -5.10
N ASN A 229 28.04 24.38 -4.75
CA ASN A 229 28.45 24.56 -3.35
C ASN A 229 28.84 26.01 -3.03
N THR A 230 29.16 26.80 -4.06
CA THR A 230 29.60 28.19 -3.92
C THR A 230 29.02 29.06 -5.03
N THR A 231 28.87 30.35 -4.77
CA THR A 231 28.19 31.30 -5.68
C THR A 231 29.05 31.74 -6.87
N ASN A 232 30.37 31.54 -6.81
CA ASN A 232 31.32 31.97 -7.82
C ASN A 232 32.02 30.83 -8.57
N THR A 233 31.47 29.61 -8.49
CA THR A 233 32.02 28.44 -9.18
C THR A 233 30.95 27.86 -10.11
N VAL A 234 31.33 27.48 -11.33
CA VAL A 234 30.50 26.68 -12.23
C VAL A 234 30.27 25.31 -11.57
N PRO A 235 29.03 24.90 -11.29
CA PRO A 235 28.76 23.63 -10.62
C PRO A 235 29.19 22.41 -11.44
N ASP A 236 29.99 21.55 -10.86
CA ASP A 236 30.47 20.29 -11.46
C ASP A 236 29.63 19.07 -11.10
N LEU A 237 28.69 19.21 -10.15
CA LEU A 237 27.78 18.15 -9.73
C LEU A 237 26.37 18.67 -9.56
N ALA A 238 25.40 17.92 -10.10
CA ALA A 238 23.98 18.08 -9.80
C ALA A 238 23.34 16.71 -9.59
N THR A 239 22.44 16.61 -8.61
CA THR A 239 21.69 15.39 -8.29
C THR A 239 20.20 15.70 -8.26
N LEU A 240 19.41 14.87 -8.94
CA LEU A 240 17.96 14.99 -9.01
C LEU A 240 17.31 13.65 -8.64
N ASP A 241 16.40 13.66 -7.69
CA ASP A 241 15.54 12.53 -7.41
C ASP A 241 14.20 12.72 -8.13
N VAL A 242 13.67 11.62 -8.69
CA VAL A 242 12.43 11.60 -9.51
C VAL A 242 11.52 10.49 -9.03
N ASP A 243 10.27 10.85 -8.64
CA ASP A 243 9.17 9.90 -8.36
C ASP A 243 8.32 9.75 -9.63
N ILE A 244 8.11 8.50 -10.05
CA ILE A 244 7.31 8.16 -11.23
C ILE A 244 6.21 7.22 -10.82
N ARG A 245 4.98 7.52 -11.24
CA ARG A 245 3.82 6.68 -10.97
C ARG A 245 2.96 6.51 -12.22
N SER A 246 2.46 5.29 -12.45
CA SER A 246 1.53 5.00 -13.55
C SER A 246 0.62 3.81 -13.21
N PHE A 247 -0.58 3.79 -13.82
CA PHE A 247 -1.48 2.62 -13.77
C PHE A 247 -1.05 1.49 -14.73
N SER A 248 -0.04 1.71 -15.57
CA SER A 248 0.42 0.76 -16.58
C SER A 248 1.91 0.46 -16.43
N MET A 249 2.26 -0.83 -16.45
CA MET A 249 3.66 -1.26 -16.45
C MET A 249 4.38 -0.81 -17.72
N LYS A 250 3.70 -0.84 -18.88
CA LYS A 250 4.26 -0.35 -20.16
C LYS A 250 4.66 1.12 -20.11
N GLU A 251 3.88 1.94 -19.39
CA GLU A 251 4.19 3.34 -19.21
C GLU A 251 5.40 3.55 -18.31
N LEU A 252 5.50 2.80 -17.21
CA LEU A 252 6.70 2.84 -16.36
C LEU A 252 7.95 2.44 -17.16
N GLU A 253 7.87 1.39 -17.96
CA GLU A 253 8.97 0.94 -18.84
C GLU A 253 9.30 2.00 -19.91
N ARG A 254 8.30 2.63 -20.53
CA ARG A 254 8.51 3.73 -21.49
C ARG A 254 9.30 4.88 -20.86
N VAL A 255 8.89 5.30 -19.66
CA VAL A 255 9.57 6.39 -18.95
C VAL A 255 10.97 5.98 -18.51
N GLU A 256 11.16 4.74 -18.04
CA GLU A 256 12.49 4.22 -17.71
C GLU A 256 13.45 4.27 -18.90
N VAL A 257 13.00 3.78 -20.06
CA VAL A 257 13.80 3.81 -21.29
C VAL A 257 14.17 5.26 -21.66
N ALA A 258 13.21 6.19 -21.57
CA ALA A 258 13.46 7.60 -21.87
C ALA A 258 14.49 8.21 -20.90
N ILE A 259 14.36 7.96 -19.59
CA ILE A 259 15.29 8.48 -18.57
C ILE A 259 16.70 7.93 -18.78
N LYS A 260 16.83 6.62 -19.04
CA LYS A 260 18.14 5.98 -19.27
C LYS A 260 18.78 6.38 -20.61
N SER A 261 18.01 6.94 -21.52
CA SER A 261 18.49 7.42 -22.82
C SER A 261 18.91 8.89 -22.84
N PHE A 262 18.77 9.62 -21.74
CA PHE A 262 19.23 11.01 -21.69
C PHE A 262 20.72 11.11 -21.96
N ILE A 263 21.06 11.99 -22.90
CA ILE A 263 22.44 12.37 -23.25
C ILE A 263 22.68 13.82 -22.84
N PRO A 264 23.87 14.17 -22.36
CA PRO A 264 24.21 15.55 -22.05
C PRO A 264 24.32 16.37 -23.34
N GLU A 265 24.03 17.65 -23.26
CA GLU A 265 24.26 18.59 -24.37
C GLU A 265 25.76 18.82 -24.55
N ASN A 266 26.45 19.02 -23.44
CA ASN A 266 27.91 19.04 -23.46
C ASN A 266 28.44 17.59 -23.43
N THR A 267 29.10 17.18 -24.50
CA THR A 267 29.60 15.80 -24.68
C THR A 267 30.69 15.37 -23.68
N GLU A 268 31.28 16.32 -22.95
CA GLU A 268 32.24 16.04 -21.88
C GLU A 268 31.54 15.85 -20.51
N ALA A 269 30.25 16.19 -20.40
CA ALA A 269 29.47 15.87 -19.22
C ALA A 269 29.12 14.38 -19.17
N ARG A 270 28.84 13.86 -17.98
CA ARG A 270 28.41 12.48 -17.80
C ARG A 270 27.12 12.43 -17.00
N ILE A 271 26.12 11.72 -17.53
CA ILE A 271 24.87 11.41 -16.83
C ILE A 271 24.98 9.99 -16.25
N VAL A 272 24.64 9.86 -14.96
CA VAL A 272 24.51 8.56 -14.29
C VAL A 272 23.11 8.46 -13.72
N VAL A 273 22.36 7.47 -14.17
CA VAL A 273 21.01 7.18 -13.68
C VAL A 273 21.08 5.93 -12.80
N THR A 274 20.57 6.03 -11.58
CA THR A 274 20.41 4.91 -10.63
C THR A 274 18.95 4.83 -10.19
N GLY A 275 18.55 3.69 -9.61
CA GLY A 275 17.16 3.44 -9.21
C GLY A 275 16.45 2.47 -10.15
N GLY A 276 15.12 2.45 -10.09
CA GLY A 276 14.30 1.53 -10.87
C GLY A 276 12.89 1.39 -10.31
N PHE A 277 12.22 0.33 -10.73
CA PHE A 277 10.86 0.00 -10.25
C PHE A 277 10.89 -0.39 -8.76
N ASN A 278 10.00 0.23 -8.00
CA ASN A 278 9.76 -0.11 -6.60
C ASN A 278 8.58 -1.09 -6.49
N ARG A 279 7.39 -0.67 -6.95
CA ARG A 279 6.18 -1.51 -6.99
C ARG A 279 5.60 -1.50 -8.41
N PRO A 280 5.26 -2.66 -9.01
CA PRO A 280 4.49 -2.71 -10.25
C PRO A 280 3.08 -2.15 -10.04
N PRO A 281 2.34 -1.74 -11.06
CA PRO A 281 0.94 -1.32 -10.91
C PRO A 281 0.03 -2.51 -10.58
N LEU A 282 -1.06 -2.25 -9.86
CA LEU A 282 -2.23 -3.10 -9.83
C LEU A 282 -3.12 -2.67 -11.01
N GLU A 283 -2.99 -3.36 -12.13
CA GLU A 283 -3.76 -3.05 -13.33
C GLU A 283 -5.20 -3.60 -13.22
N THR A 284 -6.16 -2.90 -13.80
CA THR A 284 -7.58 -3.28 -13.75
C THR A 284 -7.84 -4.69 -14.31
N SER A 285 -7.03 -5.16 -15.24
CA SER A 285 -7.10 -6.52 -15.78
C SER A 285 -6.94 -7.62 -14.72
N ALA A 286 -6.17 -7.35 -13.66
CA ALA A 286 -5.97 -8.29 -12.55
C ALA A 286 -7.12 -8.27 -11.51
N THR A 287 -8.01 -7.27 -11.57
CA THR A 287 -9.00 -7.00 -10.52
C THR A 287 -10.44 -7.16 -10.97
N LEU A 288 -10.73 -6.96 -12.25
CA LEU A 288 -12.09 -6.82 -12.77
C LEU A 288 -12.97 -8.05 -12.50
N GLU A 289 -12.44 -9.24 -12.70
CA GLU A 289 -13.18 -10.49 -12.47
C GLU A 289 -13.62 -10.65 -11.00
N LEU A 290 -12.71 -10.38 -10.05
CA LEU A 290 -13.04 -10.42 -8.63
C LEU A 290 -14.00 -9.27 -8.22
N TYR A 291 -13.88 -8.12 -8.84
CA TYR A 291 -14.80 -7.01 -8.61
C TYR A 291 -16.22 -7.38 -9.04
N GLU A 292 -16.41 -7.90 -10.27
CA GLU A 292 -17.72 -8.32 -10.78
C GLU A 292 -18.34 -9.42 -9.89
N ARG A 293 -17.50 -10.31 -9.38
CA ARG A 293 -17.92 -11.36 -8.45
C ARG A 293 -18.35 -10.77 -7.10
N ALA A 294 -17.54 -9.87 -6.54
CA ALA A 294 -17.85 -9.18 -5.28
C ALA A 294 -19.13 -8.32 -5.38
N GLU A 295 -19.39 -7.69 -6.53
CA GLU A 295 -20.62 -6.93 -6.76
C GLU A 295 -21.86 -7.84 -6.77
N LYS A 296 -21.78 -9.01 -7.40
CA LYS A 296 -22.86 -10.02 -7.36
C LYS A 296 -23.10 -10.52 -5.94
N VAL A 297 -22.02 -10.81 -5.20
CA VAL A 297 -22.09 -11.22 -3.81
C VAL A 297 -22.70 -10.14 -2.93
N ALA A 298 -22.25 -8.89 -3.04
CA ALA A 298 -22.80 -7.75 -2.30
C ALA A 298 -24.32 -7.63 -2.53
N LYS A 299 -24.76 -7.72 -3.77
CA LYS A 299 -26.18 -7.73 -4.13
C LYS A 299 -26.95 -8.89 -3.51
N SER A 300 -26.37 -10.09 -3.48
CA SER A 300 -27.03 -11.29 -2.93
C SER A 300 -27.28 -11.21 -1.43
N ILE A 301 -26.45 -10.45 -0.70
CA ILE A 301 -26.60 -10.20 0.75
C ILE A 301 -27.33 -8.87 1.05
N GLY A 302 -27.92 -8.24 0.04
CA GLY A 302 -28.75 -7.03 0.22
C GLY A 302 -27.96 -5.73 0.40
N MET A 303 -26.66 -5.70 0.12
CA MET A 303 -25.87 -4.48 0.15
C MET A 303 -26.20 -3.56 -1.03
N PRO A 304 -25.99 -2.24 -0.87
CA PRO A 304 -25.97 -1.31 -2.00
C PRO A 304 -24.88 -1.69 -3.03
N ALA A 305 -24.96 -1.13 -4.24
CA ALA A 305 -23.93 -1.31 -5.26
C ALA A 305 -22.53 -1.01 -4.67
N LEU A 306 -21.60 -1.94 -4.83
CA LEU A 306 -20.29 -1.89 -4.19
C LEU A 306 -19.44 -0.70 -4.69
N GLY A 307 -19.55 -0.39 -5.99
CA GLY A 307 -18.73 0.63 -6.63
C GLY A 307 -17.23 0.31 -6.62
N HIS A 308 -16.49 0.90 -7.54
CA HIS A 308 -15.04 0.74 -7.61
C HIS A 308 -14.35 2.04 -8.02
N THR A 309 -13.04 2.09 -7.78
CA THR A 309 -12.20 3.25 -8.14
C THR A 309 -10.75 2.81 -8.33
N SER A 310 -9.95 3.68 -8.94
CA SER A 310 -8.49 3.55 -9.01
C SER A 310 -7.83 4.67 -8.21
N VAL A 311 -6.73 4.36 -7.52
CA VAL A 311 -6.04 5.30 -6.62
C VAL A 311 -4.55 5.43 -6.95
N GLY A 312 -3.95 6.56 -6.55
CA GLY A 312 -2.53 6.84 -6.79
C GLY A 312 -1.56 6.13 -5.83
N GLY A 313 -2.03 5.71 -4.65
CA GLY A 313 -1.23 4.97 -3.67
C GLY A 313 -1.11 3.50 -4.04
N ALA A 314 0.07 2.92 -3.82
CA ALA A 314 0.31 1.48 -3.99
C ALA A 314 0.00 0.72 -2.70
N SER A 315 -0.08 -0.62 -2.77
CA SER A 315 -0.21 -1.52 -1.62
C SER A 315 0.51 -2.85 -1.90
N ASP A 316 0.49 -3.74 -0.93
CA ASP A 316 0.97 -5.12 -1.12
C ASP A 316 0.18 -5.90 -2.18
N GLY A 317 -1.05 -5.48 -2.49
CA GLY A 317 -1.84 -6.00 -3.61
C GLY A 317 -1.15 -5.83 -4.97
N ASN A 318 -0.33 -4.81 -5.13
CA ASN A 318 0.48 -4.62 -6.34
C ASN A 318 1.47 -5.77 -6.57
N PHE A 319 2.09 -6.29 -5.50
CA PHE A 319 3.02 -7.43 -5.60
C PHE A 319 2.27 -8.74 -5.85
N ALA A 320 1.09 -8.92 -5.25
CA ALA A 320 0.25 -10.07 -5.50
C ALA A 320 -0.20 -10.15 -6.98
N ALA A 321 -0.66 -9.03 -7.55
CA ALA A 321 -1.04 -8.95 -8.95
C ALA A 321 0.16 -9.21 -9.89
N ALA A 322 1.34 -8.66 -9.56
CA ALA A 322 2.56 -8.91 -10.34
C ALA A 322 3.02 -10.37 -10.29
N ALA A 323 2.59 -11.16 -9.32
CA ALA A 323 2.81 -12.60 -9.26
C ALA A 323 1.78 -13.41 -10.07
N GLY A 324 0.84 -12.74 -10.73
CA GLY A 324 -0.21 -13.35 -11.56
C GLY A 324 -1.50 -13.71 -10.82
N ALA A 325 -1.63 -13.34 -9.54
CA ALA A 325 -2.86 -13.57 -8.79
C ALA A 325 -3.99 -12.63 -9.26
N LYS A 326 -5.23 -13.09 -9.17
CA LYS A 326 -6.41 -12.23 -9.21
C LYS A 326 -6.50 -11.49 -7.88
N VAL A 327 -6.65 -10.18 -7.92
CA VAL A 327 -6.61 -9.32 -6.72
C VAL A 327 -7.86 -8.46 -6.65
N LEU A 328 -8.43 -8.30 -5.46
CA LEU A 328 -9.39 -7.24 -5.18
C LEU A 328 -8.94 -6.48 -3.93
N ASP A 329 -8.80 -5.17 -4.05
CA ASP A 329 -8.25 -4.32 -3.01
C ASP A 329 -9.31 -3.35 -2.47
N GLY A 330 -9.04 -2.72 -1.30
CA GLY A 330 -9.98 -1.78 -0.67
C GLY A 330 -11.16 -2.47 0.00
N LEU A 331 -10.98 -3.72 0.46
CA LEU A 331 -12.02 -4.49 1.15
C LEU A 331 -12.12 -4.18 2.64
N GLY A 332 -11.22 -3.39 3.20
CA GLY A 332 -11.20 -3.00 4.61
C GLY A 332 -12.21 -1.91 4.97
N ALA A 333 -11.87 -1.12 5.98
CA ALA A 333 -12.77 -0.18 6.62
C ALA A 333 -13.24 0.97 5.70
N VAL A 334 -14.38 1.55 6.06
CA VAL A 334 -14.85 2.85 5.58
C VAL A 334 -14.43 3.91 6.57
N GLY A 335 -13.86 5.00 6.09
CA GLY A 335 -13.32 6.07 6.93
C GLY A 335 -12.48 7.03 6.10
N GLY A 336 -11.47 7.61 6.73
CA GLY A 336 -10.57 8.54 6.05
C GLY A 336 -9.40 8.96 6.90
N GLY A 337 -8.55 9.83 6.32
CA GLY A 337 -7.43 10.42 7.03
C GLY A 337 -6.23 9.50 7.22
N ALA A 338 -6.04 8.50 6.35
CA ALA A 338 -4.80 7.72 6.35
C ALA A 338 -3.58 8.65 6.41
N HIS A 339 -2.61 8.34 7.29
CA HIS A 339 -1.41 9.13 7.54
C HIS A 339 -1.66 10.56 8.08
N ALA A 340 -2.89 10.88 8.48
CA ALA A 340 -3.23 12.18 9.08
C ALA A 340 -3.67 12.02 10.54
N ALA A 341 -3.35 12.98 11.41
CA ALA A 341 -3.74 12.97 12.83
C ALA A 341 -5.27 12.92 13.05
N SER A 342 -6.05 13.06 11.98
CA SER A 342 -7.51 12.92 11.96
C SER A 342 -7.98 11.55 11.47
N GLU A 343 -7.11 10.56 11.41
CA GLU A 343 -7.43 9.21 10.94
C GLU A 343 -8.61 8.59 11.70
N TRP A 344 -9.59 8.04 10.97
CA TRP A 344 -10.87 7.59 11.51
C TRP A 344 -11.52 6.50 10.69
N ILE A 345 -12.45 5.77 11.33
CA ILE A 345 -13.36 4.83 10.68
C ILE A 345 -14.82 5.12 11.03
N ASP A 346 -15.74 4.71 10.14
CA ASP A 346 -17.17 4.66 10.39
C ASP A 346 -17.56 3.32 11.02
N ILE A 347 -17.88 3.34 12.32
CA ILE A 347 -18.24 2.16 13.12
C ILE A 347 -19.49 1.47 12.53
N SER A 348 -20.45 2.23 12.02
CA SER A 348 -21.71 1.70 11.48
C SER A 348 -21.51 0.83 10.23
N ARG A 349 -20.34 0.95 9.57
CA ARG A 349 -20.02 0.21 8.34
C ARG A 349 -19.20 -1.06 8.62
N LEU A 350 -18.79 -1.34 9.87
CA LEU A 350 -17.95 -2.49 10.20
C LEU A 350 -18.59 -3.83 9.86
N GLU A 351 -19.87 -3.99 10.23
CA GLU A 351 -20.60 -5.25 10.04
C GLU A 351 -20.81 -5.57 8.56
N GLU A 352 -21.27 -4.61 7.77
CA GLU A 352 -21.51 -4.84 6.34
C GLU A 352 -20.23 -5.21 5.58
N ARG A 353 -19.07 -4.60 5.94
CA ARG A 353 -17.78 -4.91 5.33
C ARG A 353 -17.31 -6.32 5.71
N SER A 354 -17.48 -6.71 6.96
CA SER A 354 -17.19 -8.07 7.43
C SER A 354 -18.12 -9.11 6.77
N ALA A 355 -19.42 -8.79 6.61
CA ALA A 355 -20.39 -9.65 5.94
C ALA A 355 -20.05 -9.84 4.45
N LEU A 356 -19.65 -8.77 3.76
CA LEU A 356 -19.18 -8.85 2.37
C LEU A 356 -17.97 -9.78 2.24
N LEU A 357 -16.96 -9.60 3.10
CA LEU A 357 -15.78 -10.48 3.10
C LEU A 357 -16.17 -11.95 3.35
N HIS A 358 -17.01 -12.22 4.34
CA HIS A 358 -17.48 -13.56 4.66
C HIS A 358 -18.15 -14.22 3.43
N ALA A 359 -19.10 -13.53 2.82
CA ALA A 359 -19.85 -14.03 1.68
C ALA A 359 -18.95 -14.23 0.45
N LEU A 360 -18.01 -13.31 0.20
CA LEU A 360 -17.07 -13.42 -0.91
C LEU A 360 -16.09 -14.58 -0.73
N ILE A 361 -15.58 -14.80 0.49
CA ILE A 361 -14.70 -15.93 0.79
C ILE A 361 -15.45 -17.26 0.53
N LYS A 362 -16.69 -17.38 0.99
CA LYS A 362 -17.51 -18.58 0.74
C LYS A 362 -17.71 -18.83 -0.74
N ASP A 363 -18.12 -17.82 -1.47
CA ASP A 363 -18.34 -17.87 -2.91
C ASP A 363 -17.06 -18.29 -3.68
N LEU A 364 -15.89 -17.83 -3.24
CA LEU A 364 -14.59 -18.21 -3.82
C LEU A 364 -14.13 -19.62 -3.45
N LEU A 365 -14.56 -20.16 -2.32
CA LEU A 365 -14.19 -21.52 -1.87
C LEU A 365 -15.10 -22.58 -2.45
N ASP A 366 -16.33 -22.22 -2.86
CA ASP A 366 -17.32 -23.14 -3.47
C ASP A 366 -17.00 -23.43 -4.95
N ASP A 367 -16.07 -22.69 -5.57
CA ASP A 367 -15.49 -22.97 -6.91
C ASP A 367 -14.35 -23.99 -6.82
#